data_21ffdc48380ca85b4717d4eec29ef9f3
#
_entry.id   21ffdc48380ca85b4717d4eec29ef9f3
#
_cell.length_a   1.000
_cell.length_b   1.000
_cell.length_c   1.000
_cell.angle_alpha   90.00
_cell.angle_beta   90.00
_cell.angle_gamma   90.00
#
_symmetry.space_group_name_H-M   'P 1'
#
loop_
_entity.id
_entity.type
_entity.pdbx_description
1 polymer ?
#
loop_
_entity_poly.entity_id
_entity_poly.type
_entity_poly.pdbx_seq_one_letter_code
_entity_poly.pdbx_strand_id
1 'polypeptide(L)'
;MGDYKIEIEIYEGKGGHLQKEGDTITYPDVVKEGICAWMYRGDGEQSYKVGRRFSYPEDANKLCPWLLDSLRGIIESLSAGKTLGWEYKDTPYEKVIDRDGITTEYVRCIDPTASGIVMKVIRTKLSQ
;
A
#
# COMPACT_ATOMS: atom_id res chain seq x y z
N MET A 1 -10.24 20.42 2.49
CA MET A 1 -9.62 20.59 1.18
C MET A 1 -8.14 20.59 1.32
N GLY A 2 -7.50 19.65 0.73
CA GLY A 2 -6.07 19.54 0.87
C GLY A 2 -5.31 20.24 -0.23
N ASP A 3 -4.15 20.75 0.13
CA ASP A 3 -3.20 21.25 -0.86
C ASP A 3 -2.44 20.10 -1.53
N TYR A 4 -2.73 18.88 -1.14
CA TYR A 4 -2.00 17.70 -1.55
C TYR A 4 -2.95 16.58 -1.97
N LYS A 5 -2.50 15.81 -2.96
CA LYS A 5 -3.14 14.55 -3.36
C LYS A 5 -2.36 13.41 -2.73
N ILE A 6 -3.08 12.46 -2.14
CA ILE A 6 -2.47 11.28 -1.52
C ILE A 6 -2.86 10.04 -2.31
N GLU A 7 -1.86 9.26 -2.70
CA GLU A 7 -2.05 7.96 -3.35
C GLU A 7 -1.28 6.89 -2.59
N ILE A 8 -1.79 5.68 -2.61
CA ILE A 8 -1.18 4.53 -1.96
C ILE A 8 -0.89 3.50 -3.04
N GLU A 9 0.37 3.10 -3.17
CA GLU A 9 0.77 2.08 -4.15
C GLU A 9 1.24 0.83 -3.41
N ILE A 10 0.83 -0.33 -3.88
CA ILE A 10 1.35 -1.59 -3.36
C ILE A 10 2.76 -1.75 -3.93
N TYR A 11 3.75 -1.61 -3.08
CA TYR A 11 5.15 -1.60 -3.48
C TYR A 11 5.80 -2.98 -3.41
N GLU A 12 5.54 -3.70 -2.32
CA GLU A 12 5.96 -5.09 -2.14
C GLU A 12 4.81 -5.89 -1.59
N GLY A 13 4.67 -7.13 -2.06
CA GLY A 13 3.66 -8.01 -1.53
C GLY A 13 3.94 -9.43 -1.98
N LYS A 14 3.77 -10.39 -1.05
CA LYS A 14 3.94 -11.80 -1.36
C LYS A 14 2.61 -12.39 -1.82
N GLY A 15 2.60 -12.92 -3.04
CA GLY A 15 1.47 -13.68 -3.56
C GLY A 15 1.76 -15.16 -3.48
N GLY A 16 0.72 -15.97 -3.39
CA GLY A 16 0.83 -17.42 -3.47
C GLY A 16 0.37 -17.92 -4.83
N HIS A 17 0.42 -19.22 -5.00
CA HIS A 17 -0.07 -19.85 -6.22
C HIS A 17 -1.56 -20.13 -6.11
N LEU A 18 -2.31 -19.55 -7.02
CA LEU A 18 -3.71 -19.82 -7.18
C LEU A 18 -3.89 -20.90 -8.25
N GLN A 19 -4.63 -21.96 -7.93
CA GLN A 19 -4.90 -23.02 -8.88
C GLN A 19 -6.34 -22.94 -9.37
N LYS A 20 -6.52 -23.03 -10.68
CA LYS A 20 -7.85 -23.04 -11.30
C LYS A 20 -8.03 -24.32 -12.10
N GLU A 21 -9.11 -25.04 -11.80
CA GLU A 21 -9.54 -26.20 -12.57
C GLU A 21 -11.01 -26.03 -12.93
N GLY A 22 -11.29 -25.68 -14.18
CA GLY A 22 -12.63 -25.35 -14.61
C GLY A 22 -13.17 -24.19 -13.79
N ASP A 23 -14.29 -24.42 -13.07
CA ASP A 23 -14.90 -23.42 -12.21
C ASP A 23 -14.38 -23.46 -10.78
N THR A 24 -13.47 -24.39 -10.48
CA THR A 24 -12.95 -24.55 -9.12
C THR A 24 -11.68 -23.72 -8.94
N ILE A 25 -11.65 -22.90 -7.89
CA ILE A 25 -10.50 -22.07 -7.56
C ILE A 25 -9.95 -22.54 -6.21
N THR A 26 -8.67 -22.90 -6.18
CA THR A 26 -7.98 -23.27 -4.94
C THR A 26 -7.05 -22.14 -4.53
N TYR A 27 -7.35 -21.52 -3.42
CA TYR A 27 -6.57 -20.41 -2.87
C TYR A 27 -5.41 -20.92 -2.03
N PRO A 28 -4.30 -20.17 -1.96
CA PRO A 28 -3.20 -20.53 -1.07
C PRO A 28 -3.64 -20.43 0.38
N ASP A 29 -2.96 -21.17 1.26
CA ASP A 29 -3.16 -21.01 2.71
C ASP A 29 -2.44 -19.74 3.13
N VAL A 30 -3.20 -18.64 3.20
CA VAL A 30 -2.63 -17.31 3.40
C VAL A 30 -1.88 -17.19 4.73
N VAL A 31 -2.38 -17.84 5.79
CA VAL A 31 -1.73 -17.75 7.09
C VAL A 31 -0.40 -18.51 7.10
N LYS A 32 -0.39 -19.76 6.62
CA LYS A 32 0.83 -20.58 6.58
C LYS A 32 1.89 -19.98 5.67
N GLU A 33 1.47 -19.41 4.55
CA GLU A 33 2.41 -18.86 3.57
C GLU A 33 2.79 -17.42 3.84
N GLY A 34 2.20 -16.79 4.86
CA GLY A 34 2.48 -15.41 5.19
C GLY A 34 1.98 -14.42 4.15
N ILE A 35 0.86 -14.74 3.53
CA ILE A 35 0.25 -13.93 2.48
C ILE A 35 -0.89 -13.12 3.09
N CYS A 36 -1.02 -11.86 2.67
CA CYS A 36 -2.14 -11.04 3.12
C CYS A 36 -3.47 -11.62 2.62
N ALA A 37 -4.43 -11.78 3.54
CA ALA A 37 -5.74 -12.33 3.20
C ALA A 37 -6.49 -11.50 2.16
N TRP A 38 -6.16 -10.22 2.05
CA TRP A 38 -6.76 -9.32 1.06
C TRP A 38 -6.09 -9.38 -0.31
N MET A 39 -5.06 -10.21 -0.45
CA MET A 39 -4.36 -10.35 -1.72
C MET A 39 -5.30 -10.86 -2.82
N TYR A 40 -6.25 -11.74 -2.48
CA TYR A 40 -7.17 -12.32 -3.45
C TYR A 40 -8.61 -12.00 -3.13
N ARG A 41 -9.39 -11.70 -4.18
CA ARG A 41 -10.83 -11.56 -4.08
C ARG A 41 -11.49 -12.92 -4.29
N GLY A 42 -12.79 -12.99 -4.00
CA GLY A 42 -13.55 -14.24 -4.13
C GLY A 42 -13.59 -14.81 -5.55
N ASP A 43 -13.31 -13.99 -6.56
CA ASP A 43 -13.26 -14.43 -7.96
C ASP A 43 -11.85 -14.86 -8.40
N GLY A 44 -10.88 -14.88 -7.49
CA GLY A 44 -9.51 -15.27 -7.78
C GLY A 44 -8.62 -14.13 -8.27
N GLU A 45 -9.15 -12.92 -8.41
CA GLU A 45 -8.36 -11.77 -8.81
C GLU A 45 -7.54 -11.24 -7.63
N GLN A 46 -6.33 -10.75 -7.93
CA GLN A 46 -5.49 -10.14 -6.91
C GLN A 46 -5.96 -8.72 -6.60
N SER A 47 -6.35 -8.49 -5.34
CA SER A 47 -6.73 -7.15 -4.88
C SER A 47 -5.51 -6.27 -4.69
N TYR A 48 -4.40 -6.84 -4.21
CA TYR A 48 -3.18 -6.09 -3.89
C TYR A 48 -2.03 -6.53 -4.79
N LYS A 49 -2.21 -6.36 -6.08
CA LYS A 49 -1.13 -6.59 -7.03
C LYS A 49 -0.09 -5.49 -6.91
N VAL A 50 1.20 -5.85 -6.91
CA VAL A 50 2.29 -4.87 -6.88
C VAL A 50 2.14 -3.88 -8.04
N GLY A 51 2.25 -2.60 -7.75
CA GLY A 51 2.05 -1.53 -8.71
C GLY A 51 0.66 -0.95 -8.73
N ARG A 52 -0.32 -1.60 -8.10
CA ARG A 52 -1.68 -1.07 -8.06
C ARG A 52 -1.74 0.14 -7.14
N ARG A 53 -2.41 1.19 -7.60
CA ARG A 53 -2.56 2.44 -6.86
C ARG A 53 -4.00 2.66 -6.42
N PHE A 54 -4.12 3.27 -5.25
CA PHE A 54 -5.41 3.66 -4.68
C PHE A 54 -5.33 5.15 -4.33
N SER A 55 -6.41 5.87 -4.59
CA SER A 55 -6.52 7.27 -4.17
C SER A 55 -7.06 7.32 -2.75
N TYR A 56 -6.53 8.21 -1.93
CA TYR A 56 -7.00 8.39 -0.55
C TYR A 56 -7.59 9.78 -0.40
N PRO A 57 -8.76 9.95 0.19
CA PRO A 57 -9.58 8.93 0.86
C PRO A 57 -10.59 8.20 -0.05
N GLU A 58 -10.62 8.48 -1.33
CA GLU A 58 -11.65 8.00 -2.25
C GLU A 58 -11.76 6.47 -2.28
N ASP A 59 -10.62 5.79 -2.25
CA ASP A 59 -10.56 4.33 -2.32
C ASP A 59 -10.36 3.66 -0.96
N ALA A 60 -10.54 4.40 0.15
CA ALA A 60 -10.27 3.88 1.48
C ALA A 60 -11.09 2.61 1.79
N ASN A 61 -12.31 2.53 1.29
CA ASN A 61 -13.18 1.38 1.53
C ASN A 61 -12.72 0.11 0.79
N LYS A 62 -11.78 0.24 -0.14
CA LYS A 62 -11.21 -0.90 -0.87
C LYS A 62 -9.97 -1.45 -0.18
N LEU A 63 -9.54 -0.84 0.91
CA LEU A 63 -8.32 -1.20 1.62
C LEU A 63 -8.64 -1.90 2.94
N CYS A 64 -7.80 -2.86 3.28
CA CYS A 64 -7.90 -3.57 4.55
C CYS A 64 -7.79 -2.60 5.72
N PRO A 65 -8.62 -2.72 6.77
CA PRO A 65 -8.52 -1.83 7.94
C PRO A 65 -7.14 -1.84 8.60
N TRP A 66 -6.47 -2.98 8.66
CA TRP A 66 -5.11 -3.06 9.21
C TRP A 66 -4.11 -2.28 8.37
N LEU A 67 -4.24 -2.34 7.06
CA LEU A 67 -3.40 -1.58 6.15
C LEU A 67 -3.64 -0.09 6.34
N LEU A 68 -4.89 0.34 6.43
CA LEU A 68 -5.24 1.73 6.67
C LEU A 68 -4.70 2.22 8.01
N ASP A 69 -4.81 1.41 9.06
CA ASP A 69 -4.28 1.79 10.37
C ASP A 69 -2.77 1.95 10.34
N SER A 70 -2.07 1.13 9.55
CA SER A 70 -0.63 1.27 9.38
C SER A 70 -0.25 2.61 8.74
N LEU A 71 -1.13 3.14 7.89
CA LEU A 71 -0.87 4.34 7.10
C LEU A 71 -1.36 5.63 7.75
N ARG A 72 -2.28 5.54 8.73
CA ARG A 72 -3.04 6.71 9.21
C ARG A 72 -2.15 7.85 9.67
N GLY A 73 -1.18 7.59 10.52
CA GLY A 73 -0.28 8.63 11.04
C GLY A 73 0.57 9.25 9.94
N ILE A 74 1.06 8.43 9.02
CA ILE A 74 1.87 8.91 7.89
C ILE A 74 1.03 9.78 6.97
N ILE A 75 -0.20 9.36 6.66
CA ILE A 75 -1.09 10.13 5.80
C ILE A 75 -1.41 11.48 6.43
N GLU A 76 -1.68 11.50 7.75
CA GLU A 76 -1.94 12.77 8.45
C GLU A 76 -0.75 13.71 8.37
N SER A 77 0.45 13.20 8.60
CA SER A 77 1.68 14.00 8.53
C SER A 77 1.89 14.56 7.12
N LEU A 78 1.77 13.71 6.11
CA LEU A 78 1.95 14.15 4.73
C LEU A 78 0.90 15.16 4.31
N SER A 79 -0.36 14.95 4.72
CA SER A 79 -1.46 15.87 4.40
C SER A 79 -1.26 17.26 5.04
N ALA A 80 -0.54 17.30 6.17
CA ALA A 80 -0.20 18.54 6.84
C ALA A 80 1.08 19.18 6.29
N GLY A 81 1.65 18.63 5.23
CA GLY A 81 2.88 19.15 4.64
C GLY A 81 4.15 18.74 5.36
N LYS A 82 4.05 17.80 6.30
CA LYS A 82 5.18 17.31 7.07
C LYS A 82 5.75 16.04 6.45
N THR A 83 6.99 15.71 6.80
CA THR A 83 7.63 14.47 6.37
C THR A 83 8.62 14.03 7.42
N LEU A 84 8.93 12.73 7.46
CA LEU A 84 10.04 12.23 8.25
C LEU A 84 11.32 12.50 7.46
N GLY A 85 12.35 12.98 8.12
CA GLY A 85 13.55 13.46 7.47
C GLY A 85 14.48 12.39 6.91
N TRP A 86 14.27 11.12 7.25
CA TRP A 86 15.15 10.05 6.81
C TRP A 86 14.84 9.65 5.37
N GLU A 87 15.84 9.68 4.51
CA GLU A 87 15.66 9.39 3.09
C GLU A 87 15.92 7.94 2.71
N TYR A 88 16.57 7.16 3.57
CA TYR A 88 16.94 5.74 3.32
C TYR A 88 17.69 5.57 1.99
N LYS A 89 18.71 6.40 1.78
CA LYS A 89 19.49 6.39 0.54
C LYS A 89 20.11 5.02 0.27
N ASP A 90 20.16 4.66 -1.02
CA ASP A 90 20.75 3.42 -1.49
C ASP A 90 20.03 2.16 -1.01
N THR A 91 18.76 2.31 -0.62
CA THR A 91 17.91 1.17 -0.27
C THR A 91 16.71 1.13 -1.21
N PRO A 92 16.00 -0.02 -1.30
CA PRO A 92 14.76 -0.08 -2.09
C PRO A 92 13.67 0.87 -1.60
N TYR A 93 13.82 1.42 -0.41
CA TYR A 93 12.84 2.32 0.21
C TYR A 93 13.33 3.77 0.24
N GLU A 94 14.23 4.12 -0.66
CA GLU A 94 14.73 5.49 -0.76
C GLU A 94 13.59 6.44 -1.09
N LYS A 95 13.47 7.50 -0.29
CA LYS A 95 12.37 8.46 -0.42
C LYS A 95 12.72 9.60 -1.34
N VAL A 96 11.69 10.15 -1.98
CA VAL A 96 11.77 11.44 -2.65
C VAL A 96 11.09 12.45 -1.73
N ILE A 97 11.76 13.56 -1.44
CA ILE A 97 11.20 14.61 -0.59
C ILE A 97 11.25 15.91 -1.38
N ASP A 98 10.09 16.35 -1.86
CA ASP A 98 9.96 17.57 -2.64
C ASP A 98 8.67 18.28 -2.22
N ARG A 99 8.80 19.39 -1.53
CA ARG A 99 7.65 20.14 -0.99
C ARG A 99 6.73 20.66 -2.08
N ASP A 100 7.28 20.95 -3.24
CA ASP A 100 6.54 21.57 -4.35
C ASP A 100 6.17 20.55 -5.43
N GLY A 101 6.54 19.32 -5.25
CA GLY A 101 6.26 18.24 -6.18
C GLY A 101 5.78 16.99 -5.47
N ILE A 102 6.51 15.90 -5.65
CA ILE A 102 6.14 14.59 -5.11
C ILE A 102 7.03 14.25 -3.91
N THR A 103 6.39 13.84 -2.82
CA THR A 103 7.07 13.29 -1.66
C THR A 103 6.56 11.87 -1.43
N THR A 104 7.45 10.93 -1.17
CA THR A 104 7.09 9.53 -0.96
C THR A 104 7.45 9.07 0.45
N GLU A 105 6.69 8.10 0.94
CA GLU A 105 6.94 7.38 2.17
C GLU A 105 6.68 5.91 1.95
N TYR A 106 7.31 5.06 2.75
CA TYR A 106 7.11 3.61 2.68
C TYR A 106 6.67 3.11 4.04
N VAL A 107 5.61 2.31 4.07
CA VAL A 107 5.03 1.80 5.31
C VAL A 107 4.77 0.31 5.15
N ARG A 108 5.17 -0.48 6.14
CA ARG A 108 4.88 -1.91 6.18
C ARG A 108 3.59 -2.14 6.93
N CYS A 109 2.74 -3.02 6.40
CA CYS A 109 1.48 -3.37 7.04
C CYS A 109 1.74 -4.02 8.41
N ILE A 110 0.90 -3.69 9.40
CA ILE A 110 1.01 -4.21 10.76
C ILE A 110 0.44 -5.62 10.94
N ASP A 111 -0.18 -6.19 9.91
CA ASP A 111 -0.75 -7.54 9.98
C ASP A 111 0.36 -8.56 10.26
N PRO A 112 0.34 -9.25 11.40
CA PRO A 112 1.41 -10.20 11.74
C PRO A 112 1.41 -11.47 10.89
N THR A 113 0.30 -11.75 10.21
CA THR A 113 0.20 -12.93 9.35
C THR A 113 0.66 -12.65 7.92
N ALA A 114 0.79 -11.37 7.54
CA ALA A 114 1.20 -10.99 6.19
C ALA A 114 2.67 -10.56 6.20
N SER A 115 3.50 -11.34 5.53
CA SER A 115 4.92 -11.07 5.44
C SER A 115 5.19 -10.21 4.20
N GLY A 116 5.76 -9.02 4.39
CA GLY A 116 6.31 -8.27 3.30
C GLY A 116 5.37 -7.35 2.52
N ILE A 117 4.17 -7.08 3.01
CA ILE A 117 3.34 -6.07 2.35
C ILE A 117 3.88 -4.69 2.72
N VAL A 118 4.38 -3.97 1.72
CA VAL A 118 4.88 -2.61 1.88
C VAL A 118 4.10 -1.71 0.93
N MET A 119 3.62 -0.60 1.46
CA MET A 119 2.91 0.42 0.68
C MET A 119 3.82 1.62 0.47
N LYS A 120 3.76 2.18 -0.72
CA LYS A 120 4.39 3.45 -1.05
C LYS A 120 3.30 4.51 -0.98
N VAL A 121 3.46 5.47 -0.08
CA VAL A 121 2.52 6.59 0.01
C VAL A 121 3.10 7.74 -0.81
N ILE A 122 2.30 8.28 -1.72
CA ILE A 122 2.73 9.32 -2.65
C ILE A 122 1.90 10.56 -2.37
N ARG A 123 2.58 11.64 -1.99
CA ARG A 123 1.96 12.95 -1.82
C ARG A 123 2.36 13.83 -3.00
N THR A 124 1.37 14.38 -3.69
CA THR A 124 1.61 15.31 -4.79
C THR A 124 1.07 16.68 -4.41
N LYS A 125 1.90 17.71 -4.53
CA LYS A 125 1.48 19.09 -4.32
C LYS A 125 0.56 19.50 -5.46
N LEU A 126 -0.61 19.99 -5.12
CA LEU A 126 -1.58 20.43 -6.12
C LEU A 126 -1.25 21.85 -6.57
N SER A 127 -1.39 22.09 -7.85
CA SER A 127 -1.24 23.44 -8.43
C SER A 127 -2.39 24.31 -7.99
N GLN A 128 -2.12 25.59 -7.82
CA GLN A 128 -3.15 26.56 -7.52
C GLN A 128 -3.48 27.42 -8.72
#